data_c1de3390cef040f6b094502fae355a31
#
_entry.id   c1de3390cef040f6b094502fae355a31
#
_cell.length_a   1.000
_cell.length_b   1.000
_cell.length_c   1.000
_cell.angle_alpha   90.00
_cell.angle_beta   90.00
_cell.angle_gamma   90.00
#
_symmetry.space_group_name_H-M   'P 1'
#
loop_
_entity.id
_entity.type
_entity.pdbx_description
1 polymer ?
#
loop_
_entity_poly.entity_id
_entity_poly.type
_entity_poly.pdbx_seq_one_letter_code
_entity_poly.pdbx_strand_id
1 'polypeptide(L)'
;MGRVWWMLGLLAVLWAGGCRSARREGADGPPYDRPFPLGQVSDSFWEAQQTNAEGSDFVFYDHEFTDDTAELAPAAKDKLMQVALRLEHVPFPVIVEQSPDNRTPELDQQRRRTVVEQLARLGVEGAEARVVVAPALVRGITAIEGERAYYSTLYTGYGGYGGGYSGRRFGGYGGFYR
;
A
#
# COMPACT_ATOMS: atom_id res chain seq x y z
N MET A 1 40.88 55.36 48.86
CA MET A 1 40.77 55.30 47.43
C MET A 1 40.49 53.90 46.84
N GLY A 2 40.70 52.80 47.60
CA GLY A 2 40.48 51.43 47.03
C GLY A 2 39.07 50.92 46.94
N ARG A 3 38.10 51.47 47.67
CA ARG A 3 36.72 50.96 47.72
C ARG A 3 35.83 51.35 46.50
N VAL A 4 36.19 52.45 45.84
CA VAL A 4 35.44 52.95 44.66
C VAL A 4 35.75 52.11 43.42
N TRP A 5 36.98 51.60 43.32
CA TRP A 5 37.37 50.79 42.15
C TRP A 5 36.74 49.40 42.14
N TRP A 6 36.44 48.87 43.30
CA TRP A 6 35.72 47.57 43.42
C TRP A 6 34.25 47.68 42.98
N MET A 7 33.61 48.80 43.26
CA MET A 7 32.22 49.02 42.83
C MET A 7 32.11 49.25 41.32
N LEU A 8 33.07 49.87 40.67
CA LEU A 8 33.12 50.06 39.22
C LEU A 8 33.36 48.73 38.49
N GLY A 9 34.17 47.83 39.04
CA GLY A 9 34.39 46.48 38.52
C GLY A 9 33.14 45.62 38.54
N LEU A 10 32.34 45.69 39.63
CA LEU A 10 31.07 44.94 39.77
C LEU A 10 30.00 45.44 38.81
N LEU A 11 29.93 46.74 38.52
CA LEU A 11 29.00 47.33 37.55
C LEU A 11 29.33 46.92 36.11
N ALA A 12 30.62 46.80 35.76
CA ALA A 12 31.05 46.36 34.42
C ALA A 12 30.70 44.89 34.14
N VAL A 13 30.76 44.03 35.16
CA VAL A 13 30.39 42.61 35.04
C VAL A 13 28.89 42.43 34.82
N LEU A 14 28.06 43.30 35.40
CA LEU A 14 26.61 43.25 35.21
C LEU A 14 26.18 43.74 33.81
N TRP A 15 26.97 44.59 33.16
CA TRP A 15 26.68 45.02 31.80
C TRP A 15 27.17 44.04 30.71
N ALA A 16 28.16 43.20 31.02
CA ALA A 16 28.62 42.16 30.11
C ALA A 16 27.69 40.95 30.07
N GLY A 17 26.74 40.84 31.02
CA GLY A 17 25.67 39.85 31.06
C GLY A 17 24.46 40.17 30.15
N GLY A 18 24.53 41.25 29.36
CA GLY A 18 23.48 41.69 28.44
C GLY A 18 23.28 40.67 27.34
N CYS A 19 22.09 40.12 27.31
CA CYS A 19 21.43 39.48 26.19
C CYS A 19 22.30 38.53 25.34
N ARG A 20 22.80 37.46 25.95
CA ARG A 20 22.83 36.21 25.21
C ARG A 20 21.37 35.86 24.95
N SER A 21 20.87 36.36 23.83
CA SER A 21 19.72 35.71 23.22
C SER A 21 20.11 34.25 23.11
N ALA A 22 19.56 33.45 24.06
CA ALA A 22 19.60 32.01 23.90
C ALA A 22 18.98 31.78 22.53
N ARG A 23 19.85 31.58 21.54
CA ARG A 23 19.48 31.02 20.27
C ARG A 23 18.88 29.68 20.70
N ARG A 24 17.58 29.63 20.82
CA ARG A 24 16.86 28.39 21.00
C ARG A 24 17.16 27.56 19.75
N GLU A 25 18.32 26.88 19.77
CA GLU A 25 18.55 25.72 18.96
C GLU A 25 17.44 24.74 19.35
N GLY A 26 16.41 24.66 18.55
CA GLY A 26 15.32 23.75 18.80
C GLY A 26 13.94 24.36 19.01
N ALA A 27 13.73 25.67 18.79
CA ALA A 27 12.41 26.10 18.40
C ALA A 27 12.21 25.62 16.96
N ASP A 28 12.05 24.30 16.82
CA ASP A 28 11.47 23.76 15.63
C ASP A 28 10.12 24.43 15.51
N GLY A 29 9.99 25.39 14.57
CA GLY A 29 8.72 25.98 14.24
C GLY A 29 7.71 24.87 13.99
N PRO A 30 6.42 25.17 14.00
CA PRO A 30 5.41 24.19 13.66
C PRO A 30 5.84 23.48 12.37
N PRO A 31 5.57 22.18 12.21
CA PRO A 31 6.05 21.39 11.07
C PRO A 31 5.75 22.01 9.70
N TYR A 32 4.73 22.87 9.62
CA TYR A 32 4.36 23.58 8.39
C TYR A 32 5.25 24.77 8.05
N ASP A 33 6.10 25.24 8.95
CA ASP A 33 7.07 26.34 8.67
C ASP A 33 8.33 25.81 7.97
N ARG A 34 8.53 24.50 7.91
CA ARG A 34 9.59 23.86 7.15
C ARG A 34 9.05 23.44 5.80
N PRO A 35 9.62 23.90 4.69
CA PRO A 35 9.23 23.36 3.40
C PRO A 35 9.51 21.86 3.39
N PHE A 36 8.48 21.07 3.11
CA PHE A 36 8.66 19.63 2.90
C PHE A 36 9.58 19.42 1.70
N PRO A 37 10.55 18.49 1.78
CA PRO A 37 11.29 18.06 0.60
C PRO A 37 10.31 17.68 -0.52
N LEU A 38 10.66 18.04 -1.74
CA LEU A 38 9.87 17.67 -2.91
C LEU A 38 9.72 16.14 -2.93
N GLY A 39 8.48 15.68 -3.04
CA GLY A 39 8.18 14.24 -3.06
C GLY A 39 7.85 13.63 -1.69
N GLN A 40 8.25 14.20 -0.57
CA GLN A 40 8.11 13.55 0.75
C GLN A 40 6.68 13.07 1.06
N VAL A 41 5.67 13.82 0.66
CA VAL A 41 4.26 13.44 0.87
C VAL A 41 3.79 12.45 -0.20
N SER A 42 4.18 12.67 -1.46
CA SER A 42 3.79 11.80 -2.57
C SER A 42 4.52 10.46 -2.55
N ASP A 43 5.80 10.45 -2.16
CA ASP A 43 6.63 9.24 -2.21
C ASP A 43 6.09 8.16 -1.27
N SER A 44 5.70 8.52 -0.05
CA SER A 44 5.08 7.57 0.88
C SER A 44 3.78 6.96 0.35
N PHE A 45 3.00 7.76 -0.39
CA PHE A 45 1.78 7.29 -1.03
C PHE A 45 2.08 6.34 -2.20
N TRP A 46 3.08 6.67 -3.02
CA TRP A 46 3.53 5.81 -4.12
C TRP A 46 4.13 4.51 -3.61
N GLU A 47 4.97 4.56 -2.57
CA GLU A 47 5.53 3.37 -1.93
C GLU A 47 4.44 2.44 -1.41
N ALA A 48 3.42 2.99 -0.75
CA ALA A 48 2.29 2.21 -0.27
C ALA A 48 1.52 1.56 -1.43
N GLN A 49 1.28 2.28 -2.52
CA GLN A 49 0.61 1.75 -3.70
C GLN A 49 1.42 0.67 -4.40
N GLN A 50 2.72 0.87 -4.56
CA GLN A 50 3.62 -0.13 -5.14
C GLN A 50 3.65 -1.41 -4.29
N THR A 51 3.78 -1.27 -2.98
CA THR A 51 3.76 -2.41 -2.05
C THR A 51 2.44 -3.17 -2.10
N ASN A 52 1.32 -2.46 -2.15
CA ASN A 52 -0.01 -3.09 -2.26
C ASN A 52 -0.19 -3.79 -3.61
N ALA A 53 0.27 -3.17 -4.70
CA ALA A 53 0.24 -3.77 -6.03
C ALA A 53 1.09 -5.04 -6.07
N GLU A 54 2.31 -4.99 -5.53
CA GLU A 54 3.16 -6.16 -5.43
C GLU A 54 2.54 -7.27 -4.59
N GLY A 55 1.96 -6.93 -3.43
CA GLY A 55 1.25 -7.90 -2.58
C GLY A 55 0.08 -8.56 -3.30
N SER A 56 -0.61 -7.85 -4.18
CA SER A 56 -1.75 -8.41 -4.94
C SER A 56 -1.35 -9.47 -5.97
N ASP A 57 -0.10 -9.45 -6.44
CA ASP A 57 0.40 -10.49 -7.34
C ASP A 57 0.46 -11.89 -6.67
N PHE A 58 0.49 -11.93 -5.34
CA PHE A 58 0.54 -13.16 -4.55
C PHE A 58 -0.85 -13.68 -4.15
N VAL A 59 -1.93 -13.07 -4.65
CA VAL A 59 -3.31 -13.50 -4.39
C VAL A 59 -3.80 -14.39 -5.52
N PHE A 60 -4.25 -15.60 -5.20
CA PHE A 60 -4.93 -16.51 -6.12
C PHE A 60 -6.44 -16.36 -5.95
N TYR A 61 -7.08 -15.82 -6.96
CA TYR A 61 -8.52 -15.54 -6.99
C TYR A 61 -9.34 -16.75 -7.42
N ASP A 62 -10.64 -16.73 -7.14
CA ASP A 62 -11.57 -17.80 -7.51
C ASP A 62 -11.51 -18.14 -9.01
N HIS A 63 -11.48 -17.15 -9.88
CA HIS A 63 -11.44 -17.32 -11.33
C HIS A 63 -10.10 -17.86 -11.87
N GLU A 64 -9.07 -17.97 -11.05
CA GLU A 64 -7.79 -18.61 -11.42
C GLU A 64 -7.79 -20.12 -11.21
N PHE A 65 -8.87 -20.65 -10.66
CA PHE A 65 -9.13 -22.08 -10.61
C PHE A 65 -10.13 -22.49 -11.71
N THR A 66 -10.06 -23.75 -12.14
CA THR A 66 -10.97 -24.27 -13.16
C THR A 66 -12.32 -24.54 -12.53
N ASP A 67 -13.32 -23.75 -12.90
CA ASP A 67 -14.69 -23.84 -12.37
C ASP A 67 -14.70 -23.93 -10.82
N ASP A 68 -15.64 -24.69 -10.25
CA ASP A 68 -15.75 -24.94 -8.80
C ASP A 68 -14.79 -26.05 -8.32
N THR A 69 -13.59 -26.13 -8.88
CA THR A 69 -12.58 -27.13 -8.50
C THR A 69 -11.38 -26.51 -7.78
N ALA A 70 -10.48 -27.37 -7.32
CA ALA A 70 -9.19 -26.96 -6.76
C ALA A 70 -8.06 -27.01 -7.80
N GLU A 71 -8.36 -27.25 -9.07
CA GLU A 71 -7.36 -27.28 -10.13
C GLU A 71 -7.06 -25.86 -10.64
N LEU A 72 -5.75 -25.50 -10.68
CA LEU A 72 -5.33 -24.22 -11.24
C LEU A 72 -5.53 -24.19 -12.76
N ALA A 73 -6.11 -23.11 -13.25
CA ALA A 73 -6.19 -22.82 -14.67
C ALA A 73 -4.77 -22.68 -15.28
N PRO A 74 -4.60 -22.87 -16.58
CA PRO A 74 -3.28 -22.80 -17.23
C PRO A 74 -2.55 -21.48 -16.95
N ALA A 75 -3.22 -20.34 -17.05
CA ALA A 75 -2.64 -19.04 -16.76
C ALA A 75 -2.23 -18.88 -15.29
N ALA A 76 -2.98 -19.49 -14.37
CA ALA A 76 -2.64 -19.47 -12.95
C ALA A 76 -1.42 -20.35 -12.63
N LYS A 77 -1.15 -21.41 -13.40
CA LYS A 77 0.07 -22.20 -13.30
C LYS A 77 1.30 -21.38 -13.69
N ASP A 78 1.20 -20.56 -14.73
CA ASP A 78 2.28 -19.65 -15.14
C ASP A 78 2.52 -18.56 -14.07
N LYS A 79 1.46 -18.00 -13.54
CA LYS A 79 1.54 -17.05 -12.40
C LYS A 79 2.19 -17.70 -11.17
N LEU A 80 1.81 -18.93 -10.85
CA LEU A 80 2.38 -19.66 -9.70
C LEU A 80 3.90 -19.85 -9.85
N MET A 81 4.39 -20.12 -11.06
CA MET A 81 5.81 -20.22 -11.34
C MET A 81 6.53 -18.89 -11.09
N GLN A 82 5.94 -17.76 -11.50
CA GLN A 82 6.48 -16.43 -11.21
C GLN A 82 6.48 -16.11 -9.72
N VAL A 83 5.39 -16.48 -9.03
CA VAL A 83 5.27 -16.35 -7.56
C VAL A 83 6.38 -17.16 -6.88
N ALA A 84 6.58 -18.41 -7.27
CA ALA A 84 7.62 -19.27 -6.70
C ALA A 84 9.02 -18.66 -6.77
N LEU A 85 9.37 -18.07 -7.92
CA LEU A 85 10.68 -17.41 -8.13
C LEU A 85 10.85 -16.15 -7.25
N ARG A 86 9.78 -15.44 -6.95
CA ARG A 86 9.81 -14.19 -6.16
C ARG A 86 9.69 -14.43 -4.66
N LEU A 87 9.09 -15.55 -4.24
CA LEU A 87 8.70 -15.80 -2.87
C LEU A 87 9.87 -15.82 -1.87
N GLU A 88 11.07 -16.15 -2.35
CA GLU A 88 12.30 -16.10 -1.54
C GLU A 88 12.73 -14.67 -1.19
N HIS A 89 12.38 -13.70 -2.04
CA HIS A 89 12.87 -12.33 -1.94
C HIS A 89 11.86 -11.35 -1.34
N VAL A 90 10.62 -11.78 -1.11
CA VAL A 90 9.55 -10.91 -0.63
C VAL A 90 8.89 -11.44 0.65
N PRO A 91 8.41 -10.56 1.53
CA PRO A 91 7.79 -10.97 2.79
C PRO A 91 6.32 -11.37 2.64
N PHE A 92 5.72 -11.23 1.46
CA PHE A 92 4.29 -11.44 1.26
C PHE A 92 3.89 -12.90 1.43
N PRO A 93 2.76 -13.19 2.10
CA PRO A 93 2.14 -14.51 2.06
C PRO A 93 1.50 -14.72 0.69
N VAL A 94 1.37 -15.98 0.29
CA VAL A 94 0.51 -16.37 -0.83
C VAL A 94 -0.91 -16.54 -0.30
N ILE A 95 -1.85 -15.79 -0.84
CA ILE A 95 -3.23 -15.78 -0.40
C ILE A 95 -4.07 -16.56 -1.41
N VAL A 96 -4.81 -17.53 -0.95
CA VAL A 96 -5.92 -18.14 -1.70
C VAL A 96 -7.18 -17.42 -1.26
N GLU A 97 -7.89 -16.84 -2.21
CA GLU A 97 -9.12 -16.10 -1.93
C GLU A 97 -10.13 -17.00 -1.24
N GLN A 98 -10.63 -16.51 -0.11
CA GLN A 98 -11.70 -17.16 0.62
C GLN A 98 -13.02 -17.00 -0.12
N SER A 99 -13.81 -18.05 -0.22
CA SER A 99 -15.15 -17.98 -0.81
C SER A 99 -16.02 -16.94 -0.11
N PRO A 100 -16.87 -16.20 -0.85
CA PRO A 100 -17.77 -15.22 -0.27
C PRO A 100 -18.59 -15.81 0.88
N ASP A 101 -18.65 -15.07 1.98
CA ASP A 101 -19.36 -15.49 3.21
C ASP A 101 -18.91 -16.88 3.74
N ASN A 102 -17.71 -17.32 3.38
CA ASN A 102 -17.17 -18.64 3.76
C ASN A 102 -18.11 -19.80 3.41
N ARG A 103 -18.72 -19.76 2.23
CA ARG A 103 -19.73 -20.75 1.81
C ARG A 103 -19.14 -22.12 1.53
N THR A 104 -17.92 -22.18 1.05
CA THR A 104 -17.23 -23.43 0.63
C THR A 104 -15.86 -23.59 1.25
N PRO A 105 -15.75 -23.63 2.59
CA PRO A 105 -14.45 -23.66 3.27
C PRO A 105 -13.62 -24.89 2.93
N GLU A 106 -14.29 -26.02 2.61
CA GLU A 106 -13.62 -27.25 2.22
C GLU A 106 -12.92 -27.09 0.86
N LEU A 107 -13.55 -26.41 -0.09
CA LEU A 107 -12.98 -26.12 -1.40
C LEU A 107 -11.80 -25.14 -1.25
N ASP A 108 -11.95 -24.11 -0.44
CA ASP A 108 -10.87 -23.14 -0.16
C ASP A 108 -9.64 -23.86 0.40
N GLN A 109 -9.84 -24.80 1.32
CA GLN A 109 -8.75 -25.61 1.87
C GLN A 109 -8.15 -26.59 0.85
N GLN A 110 -8.93 -27.13 -0.07
CA GLN A 110 -8.43 -27.96 -1.17
C GLN A 110 -7.58 -27.14 -2.12
N ARG A 111 -8.04 -25.95 -2.49
CA ARG A 111 -7.29 -24.99 -3.33
C ARG A 111 -5.96 -24.60 -2.68
N ARG A 112 -5.99 -24.31 -1.37
CA ARG A 112 -4.77 -24.05 -0.60
C ARG A 112 -3.78 -25.21 -0.69
N ARG A 113 -4.24 -26.45 -0.50
CA ARG A 113 -3.38 -27.63 -0.60
C ARG A 113 -2.77 -27.76 -2.00
N THR A 114 -3.56 -27.55 -3.05
CA THR A 114 -3.06 -27.58 -4.43
C THR A 114 -1.96 -26.55 -4.64
N VAL A 115 -2.14 -25.31 -4.17
CA VAL A 115 -1.11 -24.26 -4.28
C VAL A 115 0.16 -24.65 -3.50
N VAL A 116 0.02 -25.14 -2.28
CA VAL A 116 1.15 -25.61 -1.45
C VAL A 116 1.92 -26.73 -2.16
N GLU A 117 1.23 -27.75 -2.66
CA GLU A 117 1.86 -28.88 -3.35
C GLU A 117 2.60 -28.44 -4.61
N GLN A 118 2.01 -27.54 -5.38
CA GLN A 118 2.66 -27.03 -6.60
C GLN A 118 3.90 -26.18 -6.27
N LEU A 119 3.82 -25.30 -5.26
CA LEU A 119 4.98 -24.53 -4.78
C LEU A 119 6.09 -25.44 -4.26
N ALA A 120 5.74 -26.47 -3.50
CA ALA A 120 6.73 -27.46 -3.04
C ALA A 120 7.41 -28.21 -4.21
N ARG A 121 6.66 -28.56 -5.26
CA ARG A 121 7.20 -29.15 -6.49
C ARG A 121 8.16 -28.22 -7.23
N LEU A 122 7.94 -26.91 -7.13
CA LEU A 122 8.82 -25.87 -7.68
C LEU A 122 10.02 -25.57 -6.78
N GLY A 123 10.17 -26.27 -5.66
CA GLY A 123 11.32 -26.17 -4.75
C GLY A 123 11.17 -25.09 -3.68
N VAL A 124 9.99 -24.53 -3.48
CA VAL A 124 9.77 -23.52 -2.42
C VAL A 124 9.73 -24.23 -1.07
N GLU A 125 10.73 -23.94 -0.23
CA GLU A 125 10.78 -24.45 1.13
C GLU A 125 9.75 -23.75 2.03
N GLY A 126 9.11 -24.50 2.93
CA GLY A 126 8.14 -23.92 3.87
C GLY A 126 6.85 -23.39 3.23
N ALA A 127 6.49 -23.83 2.02
CA ALA A 127 5.28 -23.41 1.31
C ALA A 127 4.01 -23.49 2.19
N GLU A 128 3.90 -24.53 3.04
CA GLU A 128 2.78 -24.72 3.97
C GLU A 128 2.55 -23.50 4.89
N ALA A 129 3.63 -22.89 5.39
CA ALA A 129 3.56 -21.74 6.28
C ALA A 129 3.33 -20.42 5.53
N ARG A 130 3.61 -20.40 4.22
CA ARG A 130 3.50 -19.21 3.39
C ARG A 130 2.14 -19.07 2.71
N VAL A 131 1.38 -20.16 2.55
CA VAL A 131 0.08 -20.14 1.88
C VAL A 131 -1.06 -20.10 2.90
N VAL A 132 -1.90 -19.10 2.79
CA VAL A 132 -3.04 -18.90 3.69
C VAL A 132 -4.34 -18.72 2.90
N VAL A 133 -5.47 -19.13 3.48
CA VAL A 133 -6.81 -18.76 2.99
C VAL A 133 -7.23 -17.49 3.71
N ALA A 134 -7.52 -16.44 2.96
CA ALA A 134 -7.95 -15.17 3.52
C ALA A 134 -8.83 -14.41 2.52
N PRO A 135 -9.66 -13.47 2.98
CA PRO A 135 -10.37 -12.57 2.09
C PRO A 135 -9.37 -11.80 1.23
N ALA A 136 -9.62 -11.71 -0.06
CA ALA A 136 -8.84 -10.85 -0.93
C ALA A 136 -9.11 -9.39 -0.58
N LEU A 137 -8.04 -8.60 -0.35
CA LEU A 137 -8.15 -7.18 -0.03
C LEU A 137 -8.65 -6.34 -1.21
N VAL A 138 -8.42 -6.85 -2.43
CA VAL A 138 -8.85 -6.24 -3.68
C VAL A 138 -9.61 -7.28 -4.46
N ARG A 139 -10.76 -6.90 -5.01
CA ARG A 139 -11.53 -7.80 -5.89
C ARG A 139 -10.71 -8.10 -7.14
N GLY A 140 -10.47 -9.37 -7.40
CA GLY A 140 -9.92 -9.83 -8.67
C GLY A 140 -10.92 -9.57 -9.81
N ILE A 141 -10.41 -9.12 -10.95
CA ILE A 141 -11.18 -8.96 -12.18
C ILE A 141 -10.58 -9.84 -13.27
N THR A 142 -11.43 -10.40 -14.11
CA THR A 142 -10.95 -11.14 -15.27
C THR A 142 -10.35 -10.19 -16.31
N ALA A 143 -9.50 -10.69 -17.22
CA ALA A 143 -8.93 -9.89 -18.29
C ALA A 143 -10.02 -9.21 -19.15
N ILE A 144 -11.15 -9.88 -19.40
CA ILE A 144 -12.27 -9.36 -20.16
C ILE A 144 -12.95 -8.20 -19.42
N GLU A 145 -13.13 -8.32 -18.11
CA GLU A 145 -13.68 -7.23 -17.28
C GLU A 145 -12.74 -6.04 -17.24
N GLY A 146 -11.43 -6.28 -17.09
CA GLY A 146 -10.40 -5.25 -17.11
C GLY A 146 -10.36 -4.50 -18.44
N GLU A 147 -10.44 -5.23 -19.55
CA GLU A 147 -10.50 -4.64 -20.90
C GLU A 147 -11.74 -3.77 -21.08
N ARG A 148 -12.90 -4.25 -20.69
CA ARG A 148 -14.15 -3.46 -20.75
C ARG A 148 -14.09 -2.22 -19.89
N ALA A 149 -13.56 -2.32 -18.67
CA ALA A 149 -13.39 -1.18 -17.78
C ALA A 149 -12.44 -0.14 -18.40
N TYR A 150 -11.32 -0.60 -18.96
CA TYR A 150 -10.35 0.26 -19.63
C TYR A 150 -10.99 1.03 -20.81
N TYR A 151 -11.66 0.33 -21.73
CA TYR A 151 -12.32 1.00 -22.85
C TYR A 151 -13.44 1.93 -22.40
N SER A 152 -14.19 1.58 -21.36
CA SER A 152 -15.23 2.46 -20.84
C SER A 152 -14.65 3.78 -20.31
N THR A 153 -13.49 3.76 -19.66
CA THR A 153 -12.82 4.98 -19.19
C THR A 153 -12.27 5.83 -20.34
N LEU A 154 -11.76 5.20 -21.40
CA LEU A 154 -11.30 5.93 -22.58
C LEU A 154 -12.45 6.66 -23.29
N TYR A 155 -13.58 6.01 -23.47
CA TYR A 155 -14.73 6.60 -24.15
C TYR A 155 -15.50 7.61 -23.30
N THR A 156 -15.53 7.44 -21.97
CA THR A 156 -16.23 8.33 -21.06
C THR A 156 -15.33 9.42 -20.47
N GLY A 157 -14.04 9.18 -20.32
CA GLY A 157 -13.07 10.10 -19.70
C GLY A 157 -12.49 11.14 -20.64
N TYR A 158 -12.45 10.89 -21.94
CA TYR A 158 -11.84 11.81 -22.93
C TYR A 158 -12.79 12.90 -23.44
N GLY A 159 -14.08 12.82 -23.13
CA GLY A 159 -15.06 13.86 -23.46
C GLY A 159 -15.12 15.05 -22.51
N GLY A 160 -14.32 15.06 -21.46
CA GLY A 160 -14.42 16.03 -20.35
C GLY A 160 -13.42 17.19 -20.34
N TYR A 161 -12.49 17.29 -21.27
CA TYR A 161 -11.53 18.40 -21.33
C TYR A 161 -11.96 19.57 -22.21
N GLY A 162 -13.24 19.78 -22.36
CA GLY A 162 -13.76 20.89 -23.15
C GLY A 162 -15.16 21.28 -22.74
N GLY A 163 -15.36 21.90 -21.58
CA GLY A 163 -16.66 22.48 -21.29
C GLY A 163 -16.99 22.65 -19.82
N GLY A 164 -16.81 23.86 -19.32
CA GLY A 164 -17.70 24.52 -18.37
C GLY A 164 -17.89 23.87 -17.00
N TYR A 165 -17.46 24.56 -15.99
CA TYR A 165 -17.95 24.48 -14.63
C TYR A 165 -19.48 24.52 -14.60
N SER A 166 -20.14 23.39 -14.75
CA SER A 166 -21.53 23.23 -14.35
C SER A 166 -21.58 22.11 -13.32
N GLY A 167 -21.74 22.52 -12.07
CA GLY A 167 -21.92 21.64 -10.93
C GLY A 167 -23.08 20.69 -11.18
N ARG A 168 -22.78 19.45 -11.50
CA ARG A 168 -23.72 18.36 -11.36
C ARG A 168 -23.22 17.41 -10.27
N ARG A 169 -24.02 17.36 -9.23
CA ARG A 169 -23.95 16.45 -8.10
C ARG A 169 -23.51 15.07 -8.56
N PHE A 170 -22.47 14.57 -7.91
CA PHE A 170 -22.20 13.14 -7.86
C PHE A 170 -23.40 12.47 -7.19
N GLY A 171 -24.34 12.01 -7.99
CA GLY A 171 -25.41 11.13 -7.58
C GLY A 171 -24.85 9.74 -7.34
N GLY A 172 -25.12 9.23 -6.13
CA GLY A 172 -24.59 8.02 -5.55
C GLY A 172 -24.56 6.80 -6.46
N TYR A 173 -23.45 6.11 -6.44
CA TYR A 173 -23.37 4.71 -6.76
C TYR A 173 -24.02 3.93 -5.60
N GLY A 174 -25.35 3.83 -5.67
CA GLY A 174 -26.13 2.91 -4.89
C GLY A 174 -26.20 1.57 -5.60
N GLY A 175 -25.64 0.55 -4.95
CA GLY A 175 -26.19 -0.80 -4.92
C GLY A 175 -26.27 -1.59 -6.21
N PHE A 176 -25.29 -2.48 -6.41
CA PHE A 176 -25.55 -3.79 -7.00
C PHE A 176 -24.99 -4.86 -6.09
N TYR A 177 -25.77 -5.17 -5.06
CA TYR A 177 -25.77 -6.47 -4.41
C TYR A 177 -27.08 -7.15 -4.79
N ARG A 178 -27.02 -8.08 -5.70
CA ARG A 178 -27.89 -9.24 -5.80
C ARG A 178 -27.12 -10.36 -6.48
#